data_1f5ca112d033ce08a65ea203f6111d7d
#
_entry.id   1f5ca112d033ce08a65ea203f6111d7d
#
_cell.length_a   1.000
_cell.length_b   1.000
_cell.length_c   1.000
_cell.angle_alpha   90.00
_cell.angle_beta   90.00
_cell.angle_gamma   90.00
#
_symmetry.space_group_name_H-M   'P 1'
#
loop_
_entity.id
_entity.type
_entity.pdbx_description
1 polymer ?
#
loop_
_entity_poly.entity_id
_entity_poly.type
_entity_poly.pdbx_seq_one_letter_code
_entity_poly.pdbx_strand_id
1 'polypeptide(L)'
;MNYSKEQIEFFKSLDFMKLGQAINRGQWQAAAMTIRRLDMRAKEVEITEFEKNFTGIRQCINRRDGNEAKQILAIVVNKRARCLNAISNNDKSI
;
A
#
# COMPACT_ATOMS: atom_id res chain seq x y z
N MET A 1 -13.04 -14.41 2.96
CA MET A 1 -12.88 -13.23 3.80
C MET A 1 -13.64 -12.07 3.20
N ASN A 2 -14.52 -11.44 3.97
CA ASN A 2 -15.37 -10.36 3.46
C ASN A 2 -14.79 -9.01 3.87
N TYR A 3 -14.50 -8.18 2.88
CA TYR A 3 -14.06 -6.81 3.10
C TYR A 3 -15.24 -5.85 2.97
N SER A 4 -15.25 -4.79 3.77
CA SER A 4 -16.24 -3.72 3.64
C SER A 4 -16.01 -2.94 2.35
N LYS A 5 -17.01 -2.14 1.96
CA LYS A 5 -16.89 -1.26 0.78
C LYS A 5 -15.70 -0.32 0.92
N GLU A 6 -15.50 0.27 2.10
CA GLU A 6 -14.40 1.18 2.36
C GLU A 6 -13.05 0.48 2.28
N GLN A 7 -12.96 -0.77 2.75
CA GLN A 7 -11.74 -1.57 2.64
C GLN A 7 -11.43 -1.89 1.18
N ILE A 8 -12.44 -2.24 0.39
CA ILE A 8 -12.27 -2.51 -1.04
C ILE A 8 -11.78 -1.25 -1.75
N GLU A 9 -12.35 -0.10 -1.45
CA GLU A 9 -11.91 1.18 -2.01
C GLU A 9 -10.45 1.48 -1.63
N PHE A 10 -10.05 1.16 -0.41
CA PHE A 10 -8.66 1.31 0.02
C PHE A 10 -7.72 0.50 -0.87
N PHE A 11 -8.02 -0.79 -1.10
CA PHE A 11 -7.18 -1.63 -1.95
C PHE A 11 -7.10 -1.13 -3.39
N LYS A 12 -8.12 -0.40 -3.86
CA LYS A 12 -8.16 0.16 -5.21
C LYS A 12 -7.57 1.56 -5.30
N SER A 13 -7.04 2.10 -4.21
CA SER A 13 -6.50 3.46 -4.18
C SER A 13 -5.35 3.62 -5.16
N LEU A 14 -5.34 4.75 -5.86
CA LEU A 14 -4.25 5.13 -6.75
C LEU A 14 -2.98 5.49 -6.00
N ASP A 15 -3.05 5.70 -4.69
CA ASP A 15 -1.89 6.04 -3.87
C ASP A 15 -0.85 4.91 -3.87
N PHE A 16 -1.24 3.65 -4.04
CA PHE A 16 -0.28 2.56 -4.20
C PHE A 16 0.62 2.78 -5.42
N MET A 17 0.03 3.16 -6.56
CA MET A 17 0.77 3.45 -7.77
C MET A 17 1.63 4.72 -7.62
N LYS A 18 1.06 5.77 -7.02
CA LYS A 18 1.77 7.03 -6.79
C LYS A 18 2.98 6.83 -5.89
N LEU A 19 2.85 5.98 -4.86
CA LEU A 19 3.97 5.65 -3.98
C LEU A 19 5.10 5.01 -4.77
N GLY A 20 4.78 4.02 -5.60
CA GLY A 20 5.77 3.34 -6.44
C GLY A 20 6.48 4.30 -7.38
N GLN A 21 5.73 5.19 -8.03
CA GLN A 21 6.31 6.19 -8.93
C GLN A 21 7.24 7.14 -8.19
N ALA A 22 6.82 7.62 -7.00
CA ALA A 22 7.63 8.54 -6.22
C ALA A 22 8.95 7.91 -5.76
N ILE A 23 8.90 6.66 -5.30
CA ILE A 23 10.10 5.93 -4.87
C ILE A 23 11.03 5.70 -6.07
N ASN A 24 10.49 5.27 -7.20
CA ASN A 24 11.29 4.99 -8.40
C ASN A 24 11.98 6.25 -8.95
N ARG A 25 11.35 7.40 -8.79
CA ARG A 25 11.87 8.68 -9.27
C ARG A 25 12.71 9.42 -8.24
N GLY A 26 12.88 8.86 -7.04
CA GLY A 26 13.61 9.53 -5.96
C GLY A 26 12.92 10.78 -5.43
N GLN A 27 11.61 10.86 -5.61
CA GLN A 27 10.80 11.99 -5.11
C GLN A 27 10.39 11.72 -3.66
N TRP A 28 11.36 11.90 -2.76
CA TRP A 28 11.22 11.47 -1.37
C TRP A 28 10.12 12.20 -0.61
N GLN A 29 9.93 13.49 -0.88
CA GLN A 29 8.87 14.25 -0.23
C GLN A 29 7.49 13.75 -0.67
N ALA A 30 7.30 13.52 -1.96
CA ALA A 30 6.06 12.97 -2.48
C ALA A 30 5.80 11.57 -1.95
N ALA A 31 6.85 10.75 -1.86
CA ALA A 31 6.76 9.41 -1.29
C ALA A 31 6.34 9.45 0.18
N ALA A 32 6.92 10.36 0.96
CA ALA A 32 6.59 10.53 2.37
C ALA A 32 5.13 10.91 2.56
N MET A 33 4.62 11.83 1.76
CA MET A 33 3.23 12.25 1.82
C MET A 33 2.28 11.12 1.44
N THR A 34 2.63 10.37 0.40
CA THR A 34 1.78 9.29 -0.11
C THR A 34 1.69 8.13 0.88
N ILE A 35 2.84 7.71 1.45
CA ILE A 35 2.83 6.61 2.44
C ILE A 35 2.06 7.02 3.70
N ARG A 36 2.13 8.29 4.08
CA ARG A 36 1.38 8.80 5.21
C ARG A 36 -0.12 8.68 4.98
N ARG A 37 -0.60 9.07 3.78
CA ARG A 37 -2.02 8.95 3.44
C ARG A 37 -2.47 7.49 3.44
N LEU A 38 -1.67 6.59 2.86
CA LEU A 38 -1.99 5.17 2.85
C LEU A 38 -2.09 4.60 4.26
N ASP A 39 -1.12 4.92 5.11
CA ASP A 39 -1.08 4.43 6.48
C ASP A 39 -2.29 4.93 7.29
N MET A 40 -2.60 6.22 7.17
CA MET A 40 -3.75 6.80 7.83
C MET A 40 -5.07 6.17 7.36
N ARG A 41 -5.21 5.99 6.05
CA ARG A 41 -6.41 5.40 5.49
C ARG A 41 -6.57 3.93 5.90
N ALA A 42 -5.47 3.18 5.91
CA ALA A 42 -5.48 1.80 6.37
C ALA A 42 -6.00 1.69 7.80
N LYS A 43 -5.55 2.59 8.67
CA LYS A 43 -6.02 2.62 10.06
C LYS A 43 -7.50 2.96 10.16
N GLU A 44 -7.97 3.92 9.37
CA GLU A 44 -9.38 4.31 9.34
C GLU A 44 -10.30 3.16 8.95
N VAL A 45 -9.88 2.34 8.00
CA VAL A 45 -10.68 1.21 7.51
C VAL A 45 -10.28 -0.11 8.15
N GLU A 46 -9.41 -0.07 9.16
CA GLU A 46 -8.99 -1.23 9.97
C GLU A 46 -8.29 -2.32 9.14
N ILE A 47 -7.49 -1.92 8.16
CA ILE A 47 -6.63 -2.83 7.40
C ILE A 47 -5.27 -2.86 8.08
N THR A 48 -4.85 -4.02 8.56
CA THR A 48 -3.60 -4.19 9.31
C THR A 48 -2.52 -4.94 8.54
N GLU A 49 -2.85 -5.52 7.39
CA GLU A 49 -1.94 -6.37 6.61
C GLU A 49 -0.67 -5.65 6.17
N PHE A 50 -0.72 -4.32 6.03
CA PHE A 50 0.41 -3.52 5.53
C PHE A 50 1.17 -2.77 6.63
N GLU A 51 0.75 -2.87 7.88
CA GLU A 51 1.24 -1.99 8.96
C GLU A 51 2.76 -2.02 9.08
N LYS A 52 3.35 -3.22 9.14
CA LYS A 52 4.81 -3.37 9.22
C LYS A 52 5.51 -2.89 7.95
N ASN A 53 4.90 -3.16 6.80
CA ASN A 53 5.46 -2.75 5.52
C ASN A 53 5.48 -1.23 5.37
N PHE A 54 4.39 -0.57 5.76
CA PHE A 54 4.32 0.90 5.70
C PHE A 54 5.33 1.54 6.64
N THR A 55 5.49 1.00 7.84
CA THR A 55 6.52 1.47 8.79
C THR A 55 7.91 1.32 8.18
N GLY A 56 8.21 0.18 7.57
CA GLY A 56 9.49 -0.07 6.91
C GLY A 56 9.74 0.89 5.76
N ILE A 57 8.73 1.14 4.94
CA ILE A 57 8.85 2.09 3.81
C ILE A 57 9.13 3.50 4.34
N ARG A 58 8.42 3.94 5.40
CA ARG A 58 8.68 5.26 6.00
C ARG A 58 10.11 5.39 6.48
N GLN A 59 10.64 4.35 7.11
CA GLN A 59 12.04 4.35 7.56
C GLN A 59 13.00 4.46 6.37
N CYS A 60 12.74 3.72 5.30
CA CYS A 60 13.55 3.79 4.08
C CYS A 60 13.51 5.19 3.45
N ILE A 61 12.34 5.82 3.42
CA ILE A 61 12.18 7.18 2.89
C ILE A 61 13.00 8.16 3.73
N ASN A 62 12.97 8.03 5.06
CA ASN A 62 13.74 8.90 5.94
C ASN A 62 15.25 8.77 5.70
N ARG A 63 15.71 7.56 5.37
CA ARG A 63 17.12 7.30 5.04
C ARG A 63 17.44 7.49 3.55
N ARG A 64 16.41 7.75 2.75
CA ARG A 64 16.51 7.84 1.28
C ARG A 64 17.11 6.57 0.66
N ASP A 65 16.73 5.42 1.23
CA ASP A 65 17.17 4.11 0.76
C ASP A 65 16.18 3.58 -0.26
N GLY A 66 16.39 3.91 -1.53
CA GLY A 66 15.51 3.52 -2.62
C GLY A 66 15.49 2.02 -2.88
N ASN A 67 16.64 1.35 -2.71
CA ASN A 67 16.71 -0.09 -2.99
C ASN A 67 15.87 -0.89 -1.99
N GLU A 68 16.01 -0.60 -0.71
CA GLU A 68 15.23 -1.30 0.31
C GLU A 68 13.75 -0.92 0.23
N ALA A 69 13.45 0.35 -0.05
CA ALA A 69 12.07 0.80 -0.24
C ALA A 69 11.38 0.03 -1.36
N LYS A 70 12.06 -0.18 -2.48
CA LYS A 70 11.51 -0.94 -3.61
C LYS A 70 11.25 -2.40 -3.25
N GLN A 71 12.11 -3.01 -2.44
CA GLN A 71 11.92 -4.39 -1.99
C GLN A 71 10.68 -4.52 -1.12
N ILE A 72 10.49 -3.61 -0.17
CA ILE A 72 9.30 -3.60 0.70
C ILE A 72 8.06 -3.29 -0.13
N LEU A 73 8.15 -2.35 -1.05
CA LEU A 73 7.05 -2.00 -1.95
C LEU A 73 6.59 -3.22 -2.76
N ALA A 74 7.51 -4.05 -3.24
CA ALA A 74 7.16 -5.27 -3.97
C ALA A 74 6.31 -6.20 -3.10
N ILE A 75 6.62 -6.32 -1.82
CA ILE A 75 5.82 -7.10 -0.88
C ILE A 75 4.40 -6.51 -0.76
N VAL A 76 4.30 -5.19 -0.64
CA VAL A 76 3.01 -4.49 -0.56
C VAL A 76 2.18 -4.72 -1.81
N VAL A 77 2.79 -4.59 -2.98
CA VAL A 77 2.11 -4.81 -4.26
C VAL A 77 1.57 -6.24 -4.35
N ASN A 78 2.35 -7.23 -3.95
CA ASN A 78 1.92 -8.61 -3.97
C ASN A 78 0.77 -8.88 -2.98
N LYS A 79 0.85 -8.33 -1.78
CA LYS A 79 -0.23 -8.45 -0.79
C LYS A 79 -1.52 -7.82 -1.30
N ARG A 80 -1.41 -6.61 -1.88
CA ARG A 80 -2.55 -5.91 -2.46
C ARG A 80 -3.19 -6.73 -3.58
N ALA A 81 -2.39 -7.29 -4.47
CA ALA A 81 -2.89 -8.12 -5.56
C ALA A 81 -3.65 -9.33 -5.05
N ARG A 82 -3.16 -9.99 -4.00
CA ARG A 82 -3.84 -11.12 -3.39
C ARG A 82 -5.19 -10.72 -2.79
N CYS A 83 -5.24 -9.57 -2.11
CA CYS A 83 -6.49 -9.05 -1.55
C CYS A 83 -7.51 -8.73 -2.65
N LEU A 84 -7.07 -8.10 -3.74
CA LEU A 84 -7.93 -7.79 -4.87
C LEU A 84 -8.43 -9.05 -5.56
N ASN A 85 -7.60 -10.08 -5.68
CA ASN A 85 -8.02 -11.36 -6.24
C ASN A 85 -9.06 -12.04 -5.36
N ALA A 86 -8.91 -12.00 -4.04
CA ALA A 86 -9.88 -12.55 -3.12
C ALA A 86 -11.23 -11.84 -3.24
N ILE A 87 -11.21 -10.51 -3.36
CA ILE A 87 -12.42 -9.71 -3.57
C ILE A 87 -13.10 -10.10 -4.88
N SER A 88 -12.35 -10.18 -5.96
CA SER A 88 -12.87 -10.55 -7.29
C SER A 88 -13.45 -11.96 -7.29
N ASN A 89 -12.80 -12.91 -6.62
CA ASN A 89 -13.29 -14.29 -6.52
C ASN A 89 -14.60 -14.36 -5.75
N ASN A 90 -14.74 -13.58 -4.68
CA ASN A 90 -16.00 -13.51 -3.93
C ASN A 90 -17.14 -12.98 -4.80
N ASP A 91 -16.88 -11.96 -5.60
CA ASP A 91 -17.87 -11.41 -6.53
C ASP A 91 -18.31 -12.44 -7.56
N LYS A 92 -17.39 -13.27 -8.02
CA LYS A 92 -17.68 -14.31 -9.02
C LYS A 92 -18.45 -15.49 -8.45
N SER A 93 -18.40 -15.71 -7.15
CA SER A 93 -19.05 -16.84 -6.50
C SER A 93 -20.56 -16.61 -6.26
N ILE A 94 -21.02 -15.45 -6.59
CA ILE A 94 -22.44 -15.11 -6.51
C ILE A 94 -23.12 -15.44 -7.84
#